data_d182badbe93ff76f42ced4576dc2a4ac
#
_entry.id   d182badbe93ff76f42ced4576dc2a4ac
#
_cell.length_a   1.000
_cell.length_b   1.000
_cell.length_c   1.000
_cell.angle_alpha   90.00
_cell.angle_beta   90.00
_cell.angle_gamma   90.00
#
_symmetry.space_group_name_H-M   'P 1'
#
loop_
_entity.id
_entity.type
_entity.pdbx_description
1 polymer ?
#
loop_
_entity_poly.entity_id
_entity_poly.type
_entity_poly.pdbx_seq_one_letter_code
_entity_poly.pdbx_strand_id
1 'polypeptide(L)'
;MSEKLKVGILGGTGMGGQRFIALLENHPWFEVTTIAASPRSAGKTYEEAVGDRWKMDTPMPEAVKKIIVHNVNEVEEVASTVDFVFSAVDMSKDEIKAIEEAYAKTETPVVSNNSAHRWTPDVPMVVPEINPEHMKVIEFQKKRLGTTRGFVAVKPNCSIQSYAPVLTAWKEFEPYEVVATTYQAISGAGKTFKDWPEMVGNIIPFIGGEEEKSEKEPLRIWGHIDEEKGEIVPATSPVITCQCIRVPVLNGHTAAVFVKFKKQPTKEQLIQKLVEYKGVPQELNLPSAPKQFIQYMEEDNRPQVTLDVDFEHGMGISVGRIREDSVYDWKFVGLSHNTVRGAAGGAVLCAELLKAQGYITKK
;
A
#
# COMPACT_ATOMS: atom_id res chain seq x y z
N MET A 1 18.14 22.51 -8.14
CA MET A 1 17.35 21.35 -7.67
C MET A 1 16.72 21.74 -6.35
N SER A 2 15.41 21.54 -6.15
CA SER A 2 14.78 21.81 -4.86
C SER A 2 15.36 20.86 -3.81
N GLU A 3 15.55 21.36 -2.60
CA GLU A 3 16.03 20.54 -1.48
C GLU A 3 15.05 19.40 -1.19
N LYS A 4 15.57 18.17 -1.02
CA LYS A 4 14.75 17.01 -0.72
C LYS A 4 14.17 17.10 0.70
N LEU A 5 12.97 16.57 0.90
CA LEU A 5 12.40 16.43 2.24
C LEU A 5 13.13 15.33 3.02
N LYS A 6 13.38 15.61 4.29
CA LYS A 6 14.00 14.66 5.21
C LYS A 6 12.96 13.66 5.72
N VAL A 7 13.25 12.40 5.56
CA VAL A 7 12.30 11.31 5.87
C VAL A 7 12.86 10.42 6.97
N GLY A 8 12.01 10.10 7.93
CA GLY A 8 12.25 9.07 8.93
C GLY A 8 11.54 7.77 8.58
N ILE A 9 12.17 6.64 8.85
CA ILE A 9 11.57 5.32 8.72
C ILE A 9 11.36 4.74 10.11
N LEU A 10 10.12 4.64 10.54
CA LEU A 10 9.73 4.00 11.79
C LEU A 10 9.57 2.49 11.55
N GLY A 11 10.27 1.67 12.32
CA GLY A 11 10.33 0.22 12.10
C GLY A 11 11.28 -0.16 10.98
N GLY A 12 12.37 0.59 10.80
CA GLY A 12 13.29 0.47 9.68
C GLY A 12 14.07 -0.84 9.57
N THR A 13 14.16 -1.63 10.65
CA THR A 13 14.91 -2.89 10.67
C THR A 13 14.12 -4.10 10.19
N GLY A 14 12.79 -4.03 10.18
CA GLY A 14 11.92 -5.08 9.66
C GLY A 14 11.83 -5.06 8.13
N MET A 15 11.23 -6.10 7.54
CA MET A 15 11.13 -6.26 6.08
C MET A 15 10.41 -5.09 5.41
N GLY A 16 9.33 -4.59 6.02
CA GLY A 16 8.59 -3.43 5.51
C GLY A 16 9.44 -2.15 5.51
N GLY A 17 10.16 -1.90 6.60
CA GLY A 17 11.09 -0.77 6.69
C GLY A 17 12.26 -0.86 5.71
N GLN A 18 12.80 -2.05 5.53
CA GLN A 18 13.86 -2.31 4.54
C GLN A 18 13.37 -2.01 3.11
N ARG A 19 12.13 -2.37 2.79
CA ARG A 19 11.54 -2.06 1.48
C ARG A 19 11.43 -0.56 1.25
N PHE A 20 11.02 0.22 2.25
CA PHE A 20 11.03 1.68 2.17
C PHE A 20 12.43 2.22 1.86
N ILE A 21 13.42 1.74 2.59
CA ILE A 21 14.82 2.18 2.42
C ILE A 21 15.33 1.86 1.02
N ALA A 22 15.05 0.65 0.51
CA ALA A 22 15.43 0.26 -0.84
C ALA A 22 14.76 1.13 -1.91
N LEU A 23 13.45 1.40 -1.78
CA LEU A 23 12.69 2.21 -2.74
C LEU A 23 13.06 3.69 -2.71
N LEU A 24 13.53 4.19 -1.58
CA LEU A 24 13.88 5.61 -1.41
C LEU A 24 15.33 5.92 -1.79
N GLU A 25 16.13 4.91 -2.14
CA GLU A 25 17.47 5.14 -2.68
C GLU A 25 17.38 6.00 -3.94
N ASN A 26 18.09 7.12 -3.94
CA ASN A 26 18.08 8.09 -5.05
C ASN A 26 16.70 8.67 -5.40
N HIS A 27 15.75 8.66 -4.47
CA HIS A 27 14.43 9.27 -4.71
C HIS A 27 14.58 10.78 -4.97
N PRO A 28 13.89 11.32 -6.00
CA PRO A 28 14.10 12.72 -6.37
C PRO A 28 13.57 13.74 -5.37
N TRP A 29 12.60 13.35 -4.52
CA TRP A 29 11.94 14.25 -3.58
C TRP A 29 12.23 13.97 -2.11
N PHE A 30 12.61 12.75 -1.77
CA PHE A 30 12.74 12.27 -0.40
C PHE A 30 14.13 11.71 -0.13
N GLU A 31 14.67 12.01 1.04
CA GLU A 31 15.96 11.50 1.52
C GLU A 31 15.78 10.87 2.91
N VAL A 32 16.16 9.61 3.06
CA VAL A 32 16.15 8.94 4.36
C VAL A 32 17.29 9.49 5.20
N THR A 33 16.98 10.26 6.23
CA THR A 33 17.95 10.86 7.16
C THR A 33 17.90 10.25 8.55
N THR A 34 16.80 9.60 8.90
CA THR A 34 16.57 9.06 10.25
C THR A 34 15.90 7.69 10.14
N ILE A 35 16.38 6.76 10.93
CA ILE A 35 15.82 5.41 11.06
C ILE A 35 15.56 5.17 12.54
N ALA A 36 14.33 4.75 12.86
CA ALA A 36 13.95 4.42 14.23
C ALA A 36 13.42 2.98 14.28
N ALA A 37 13.70 2.29 15.36
CA ALA A 37 13.29 0.91 15.57
C ALA A 37 13.09 0.64 17.07
N SER A 38 12.93 -0.63 17.44
CA SER A 38 12.77 -1.01 18.84
C SER A 38 13.99 -0.58 19.69
N PRO A 39 13.82 -0.45 21.01
CA PRO A 39 14.94 -0.12 21.91
C PRO A 39 16.14 -1.05 21.76
N ARG A 40 15.91 -2.29 21.36
CA ARG A 40 16.97 -3.29 21.13
C ARG A 40 17.94 -2.92 20.00
N SER A 41 17.46 -2.21 19.00
CA SER A 41 18.25 -1.76 17.85
C SER A 41 18.83 -0.36 18.02
N ALA A 42 18.30 0.43 18.96
CA ALA A 42 18.71 1.80 19.19
C ALA A 42 20.19 1.91 19.60
N GLY A 43 20.86 2.95 19.11
CA GLY A 43 22.28 3.22 19.37
C GLY A 43 23.26 2.49 18.48
N LYS A 44 22.82 1.56 17.66
CA LYS A 44 23.64 0.85 16.67
C LYS A 44 23.58 1.57 15.33
N THR A 45 24.59 1.36 14.48
CA THR A 45 24.45 1.73 13.07
C THR A 45 23.38 0.87 12.41
N TYR A 46 22.78 1.36 11.33
CA TYR A 46 21.72 0.60 10.65
C TYR A 46 22.23 -0.75 10.15
N GLU A 47 23.44 -0.79 9.57
CA GLU A 47 24.04 -2.06 9.12
C GLU A 47 24.27 -3.06 10.27
N GLU A 48 24.68 -2.59 11.45
CA GLU A 48 24.82 -3.43 12.64
C GLU A 48 23.46 -3.89 13.18
N ALA A 49 22.47 -3.00 13.20
CA ALA A 49 21.13 -3.31 13.69
C ALA A 49 20.42 -4.35 12.82
N VAL A 50 20.59 -4.29 11.52
CA VAL A 50 20.03 -5.25 10.56
C VAL A 50 20.86 -6.54 10.51
N GLY A 51 22.20 -6.42 10.49
CA GLY A 51 23.11 -7.57 10.41
C GLY A 51 22.84 -8.40 9.15
N ASP A 52 22.70 -9.70 9.33
CA ASP A 52 22.42 -10.67 8.26
C ASP A 52 20.92 -10.76 7.88
N ARG A 53 20.08 -9.92 8.46
CA ARG A 53 18.61 -9.91 8.23
C ARG A 53 18.18 -9.00 7.09
N TRP A 54 19.09 -8.49 6.27
CA TRP A 54 18.71 -7.76 5.06
C TRP A 54 18.06 -8.71 4.07
N LYS A 55 16.79 -8.44 3.70
CA LYS A 55 15.94 -9.36 2.92
C LYS A 55 15.61 -8.84 1.51
N MET A 56 16.17 -7.70 1.13
CA MET A 56 15.92 -7.13 -0.19
C MET A 56 16.86 -7.74 -1.23
N ASP A 57 16.41 -7.77 -2.50
CA ASP A 57 17.19 -8.29 -3.63
C ASP A 57 18.35 -7.37 -4.01
N THR A 58 18.23 -6.07 -3.72
CA THR A 58 19.30 -5.09 -3.92
C THR A 58 20.15 -4.93 -2.66
N PRO A 59 21.44 -4.57 -2.79
CA PRO A 59 22.26 -4.28 -1.63
C PRO A 59 21.68 -3.16 -0.75
N MET A 60 22.01 -3.19 0.54
CA MET A 60 21.67 -2.07 1.44
C MET A 60 22.32 -0.78 0.91
N PRO A 61 21.55 0.31 0.74
CA PRO A 61 22.10 1.59 0.26
C PRO A 61 23.23 2.09 1.15
N GLU A 62 24.34 2.50 0.54
CA GLU A 62 25.51 3.02 1.28
C GLU A 62 25.15 4.21 2.18
N ALA A 63 24.25 5.09 1.69
CA ALA A 63 23.85 6.29 2.41
C ALA A 63 23.21 6.04 3.78
N VAL A 64 22.62 4.84 4.00
CA VAL A 64 21.91 4.53 5.26
C VAL A 64 22.72 3.68 6.22
N LYS A 65 23.78 2.99 5.75
CA LYS A 65 24.55 2.02 6.56
C LYS A 65 25.01 2.54 7.89
N LYS A 66 25.49 3.76 7.93
CA LYS A 66 26.11 4.40 9.10
C LYS A 66 25.14 5.25 9.94
N ILE A 67 23.87 5.35 9.53
CA ILE A 67 22.86 6.04 10.32
C ILE A 67 22.71 5.32 11.66
N ILE A 68 22.79 6.08 12.75
CA ILE A 68 22.53 5.54 14.09
C ILE A 68 21.03 5.39 14.27
N VAL A 69 20.60 4.18 14.59
CA VAL A 69 19.17 3.86 14.79
C VAL A 69 18.68 4.49 16.09
N HIS A 70 17.59 5.24 16.00
CA HIS A 70 16.91 5.81 17.15
C HIS A 70 15.91 4.83 17.77
N ASN A 71 15.58 5.06 19.02
CA ASN A 71 14.46 4.37 19.67
C ASN A 71 13.15 5.01 19.17
N VAL A 72 12.28 4.21 18.57
CA VAL A 72 11.00 4.69 17.99
C VAL A 72 10.09 5.33 19.04
N ASN A 73 10.25 4.97 20.32
CA ASN A 73 9.45 5.54 21.41
C ASN A 73 9.93 6.94 21.84
N GLU A 74 11.10 7.37 21.42
CA GLU A 74 11.61 8.74 21.63
C GLU A 74 11.06 9.68 20.56
N VAL A 75 9.75 9.86 20.59
CA VAL A 75 8.95 10.49 19.54
C VAL A 75 9.44 11.89 19.20
N GLU A 76 9.61 12.75 20.18
CA GLU A 76 10.02 14.14 19.96
C GLU A 76 11.43 14.26 19.38
N GLU A 77 12.35 13.42 19.85
CA GLU A 77 13.72 13.39 19.35
C GLU A 77 13.72 13.00 17.87
N VAL A 78 13.07 11.88 17.51
CA VAL A 78 12.99 11.42 16.12
C VAL A 78 12.29 12.46 15.24
N ALA A 79 11.15 12.96 15.68
CA ALA A 79 10.32 13.91 14.93
C ALA A 79 11.08 15.23 14.64
N SER A 80 11.96 15.66 15.53
CA SER A 80 12.74 16.88 15.37
C SER A 80 13.73 16.84 14.20
N THR A 81 14.10 15.65 13.74
CA THR A 81 15.11 15.42 12.70
C THR A 81 14.55 15.31 11.29
N VAL A 82 13.23 15.24 11.13
CA VAL A 82 12.57 14.91 9.86
C VAL A 82 11.43 15.84 9.53
N ASP A 83 11.08 15.89 8.24
CA ASP A 83 9.89 16.60 7.75
C ASP A 83 8.62 15.75 7.86
N PHE A 84 8.73 14.43 7.64
CA PHE A 84 7.68 13.45 7.83
C PHE A 84 8.27 12.06 8.02
N VAL A 85 7.43 11.07 8.33
CA VAL A 85 7.84 9.68 8.52
C VAL A 85 6.99 8.70 7.74
N PHE A 86 7.60 7.60 7.31
CA PHE A 86 6.88 6.37 6.96
C PHE A 86 6.86 5.44 8.16
N SER A 87 5.73 4.78 8.40
CA SER A 87 5.58 3.84 9.52
C SER A 87 5.40 2.40 9.03
N ALA A 88 6.30 1.55 9.49
CA ALA A 88 6.27 0.10 9.32
C ALA A 88 6.59 -0.60 10.65
N VAL A 89 6.11 -0.03 11.77
CA VAL A 89 6.35 -0.57 13.11
C VAL A 89 5.60 -1.89 13.31
N ASP A 90 6.18 -2.76 14.11
CA ASP A 90 5.61 -4.06 14.48
C ASP A 90 5.28 -4.05 15.98
N MET A 91 4.03 -3.80 16.28
CA MET A 91 3.47 -3.67 17.63
C MET A 91 2.01 -4.12 17.61
N SER A 92 1.35 -4.15 18.76
CA SER A 92 -0.11 -4.31 18.81
C SER A 92 -0.81 -3.16 18.11
N LYS A 93 -2.04 -3.37 17.61
CA LYS A 93 -2.81 -2.32 16.95
C LYS A 93 -2.99 -1.06 17.79
N ASP A 94 -3.24 -1.23 19.09
CA ASP A 94 -3.43 -0.09 19.99
C ASP A 94 -2.13 0.69 20.18
N GLU A 95 -1.00 0.00 20.31
CA GLU A 95 0.32 0.63 20.38
C GLU A 95 0.67 1.37 19.10
N ILE A 96 0.35 0.77 17.92
CA ILE A 96 0.57 1.43 16.63
C ILE A 96 -0.26 2.70 16.52
N LYS A 97 -1.55 2.64 16.85
CA LYS A 97 -2.42 3.83 16.85
C LYS A 97 -1.84 4.93 17.72
N ALA A 98 -1.45 4.58 18.93
CA ALA A 98 -0.91 5.53 19.89
C ALA A 98 0.39 6.19 19.40
N ILE A 99 1.32 5.41 18.88
CA ILE A 99 2.62 5.94 18.46
C ILE A 99 2.50 6.75 17.16
N GLU A 100 1.70 6.32 16.20
CA GLU A 100 1.49 7.08 14.96
C GLU A 100 0.82 8.43 15.24
N GLU A 101 -0.19 8.47 16.13
CA GLU A 101 -0.79 9.74 16.55
C GLU A 101 0.17 10.61 17.36
N ALA A 102 1.04 10.01 18.20
CA ALA A 102 2.05 10.75 18.92
C ALA A 102 3.02 11.48 17.97
N TYR A 103 3.47 10.83 16.90
CA TYR A 103 4.27 11.49 15.88
C TYR A 103 3.49 12.61 15.17
N ALA A 104 2.23 12.36 14.79
CA ALA A 104 1.39 13.37 14.16
C ALA A 104 1.23 14.61 15.07
N LYS A 105 1.06 14.44 16.37
CA LYS A 105 0.93 15.54 17.35
C LYS A 105 2.20 16.38 17.50
N THR A 106 3.34 15.89 17.09
CA THR A 106 4.58 16.69 17.01
C THR A 106 4.69 17.49 15.72
N GLU A 107 3.59 17.65 14.99
CA GLU A 107 3.55 18.31 13.67
C GLU A 107 4.35 17.54 12.58
N THR A 108 4.46 16.22 12.74
CA THR A 108 5.15 15.34 11.81
C THR A 108 4.13 14.44 11.11
N PRO A 109 3.85 14.65 9.81
CA PRO A 109 2.97 13.75 9.07
C PRO A 109 3.49 12.31 9.08
N VAL A 110 2.56 11.36 9.19
CA VAL A 110 2.84 9.92 9.17
C VAL A 110 2.13 9.31 7.97
N VAL A 111 2.89 8.65 7.10
CA VAL A 111 2.35 7.82 6.02
C VAL A 111 2.59 6.37 6.40
N SER A 112 1.51 5.65 6.73
CA SER A 112 1.62 4.33 7.35
C SER A 112 1.34 3.19 6.40
N ASN A 113 2.14 2.15 6.52
CA ASN A 113 1.93 0.85 5.89
C ASN A 113 1.09 -0.09 6.78
N ASN A 114 0.83 0.31 8.03
CA ASN A 114 0.15 -0.51 9.03
C ASN A 114 -1.37 -0.45 8.92
N SER A 115 -2.04 -1.48 9.44
CA SER A 115 -3.49 -1.57 9.39
C SER A 115 -4.22 -0.85 10.53
N ALA A 116 -3.50 -0.38 11.55
CA ALA A 116 -4.10 0.11 12.79
C ALA A 116 -5.10 1.26 12.58
N HIS A 117 -4.76 2.23 11.73
CA HIS A 117 -5.61 3.39 11.45
C HIS A 117 -6.49 3.28 10.21
N ARG A 118 -6.55 2.12 9.55
CA ARG A 118 -7.33 1.98 8.30
C ARG A 118 -8.81 2.27 8.47
N TRP A 119 -9.36 2.06 9.66
CA TRP A 119 -10.77 2.29 9.98
C TRP A 119 -11.00 3.49 10.91
N THR A 120 -9.98 4.25 11.23
CA THR A 120 -10.14 5.49 11.97
C THR A 120 -10.90 6.49 11.07
N PRO A 121 -12.03 7.05 11.53
CA PRO A 121 -12.97 7.75 10.64
C PRO A 121 -12.39 8.92 9.85
N ASP A 122 -11.46 9.67 10.44
CA ASP A 122 -10.82 10.84 9.83
C ASP A 122 -9.41 10.58 9.28
N VAL A 123 -9.01 9.31 9.18
CA VAL A 123 -7.75 8.91 8.56
C VAL A 123 -8.02 8.44 7.13
N PRO A 124 -7.43 9.08 6.10
CA PRO A 124 -7.61 8.64 4.72
C PRO A 124 -6.84 7.35 4.47
N MET A 125 -7.52 6.38 3.88
CA MET A 125 -6.93 5.14 3.35
C MET A 125 -6.97 5.20 1.84
N VAL A 126 -5.82 5.38 1.19
CA VAL A 126 -5.77 5.84 -0.19
C VAL A 126 -5.00 4.89 -1.10
N VAL A 127 -5.60 4.59 -2.25
CA VAL A 127 -4.92 4.19 -3.47
C VAL A 127 -4.86 5.44 -4.36
N PRO A 128 -3.69 6.05 -4.56
CA PRO A 128 -3.60 7.37 -5.21
C PRO A 128 -4.31 7.49 -6.56
N GLU A 129 -4.35 6.42 -7.34
CA GLU A 129 -5.07 6.40 -8.62
C GLU A 129 -6.60 6.28 -8.48
N ILE A 130 -7.12 5.94 -7.29
CA ILE A 130 -8.55 5.65 -7.11
C ILE A 130 -9.27 6.75 -6.35
N ASN A 131 -8.79 7.11 -5.17
CA ASN A 131 -9.51 7.99 -4.24
C ASN A 131 -8.65 9.11 -3.65
N PRO A 132 -7.90 9.88 -4.46
CA PRO A 132 -7.07 10.96 -3.96
C PRO A 132 -7.85 12.03 -3.20
N GLU A 133 -9.13 12.23 -3.52
CA GLU A 133 -10.02 13.21 -2.86
C GLU A 133 -10.25 12.89 -1.38
N HIS A 134 -10.08 11.65 -0.94
CA HIS A 134 -10.17 11.29 0.48
C HIS A 134 -9.11 11.99 1.34
N MET A 135 -8.01 12.47 0.76
CA MET A 135 -6.99 13.25 1.48
C MET A 135 -7.58 14.51 2.13
N LYS A 136 -8.68 15.04 1.62
CA LYS A 136 -9.36 16.21 2.21
C LYS A 136 -9.86 15.98 3.64
N VAL A 137 -10.07 14.72 4.05
CA VAL A 137 -10.47 14.41 5.43
C VAL A 137 -9.37 14.75 6.45
N ILE A 138 -8.12 14.92 6.00
CA ILE A 138 -6.98 15.34 6.83
C ILE A 138 -7.28 16.64 7.58
N GLU A 139 -8.01 17.57 6.99
CA GLU A 139 -8.36 18.84 7.66
C GLU A 139 -9.23 18.60 8.91
N PHE A 140 -10.12 17.63 8.89
CA PHE A 140 -10.91 17.23 10.06
C PHE A 140 -10.04 16.50 11.09
N GLN A 141 -9.15 15.64 10.64
CA GLN A 141 -8.21 14.95 11.52
C GLN A 141 -7.31 15.93 12.28
N LYS A 142 -6.79 16.95 11.60
CA LYS A 142 -5.97 18.00 12.23
C LYS A 142 -6.73 18.72 13.34
N LYS A 143 -8.02 19.01 13.13
CA LYS A 143 -8.87 19.60 14.18
C LYS A 143 -8.98 18.68 15.39
N ARG A 144 -9.19 17.39 15.19
CA ARG A 144 -9.24 16.40 16.28
C ARG A 144 -7.92 16.29 17.03
N LEU A 145 -6.81 16.24 16.30
CA LEU A 145 -5.47 16.11 16.88
C LEU A 145 -4.95 17.41 17.48
N GLY A 146 -5.52 18.56 17.13
CA GLY A 146 -5.01 19.87 17.52
C GLY A 146 -3.73 20.25 16.80
N THR A 147 -3.55 19.79 15.57
CA THR A 147 -2.35 20.04 14.75
C THR A 147 -2.67 20.99 13.61
N THR A 148 -1.63 21.61 13.06
CA THR A 148 -1.71 22.42 11.84
C THR A 148 -1.05 21.75 10.66
N ARG A 149 -0.11 20.83 10.91
CA ARG A 149 0.73 20.16 9.92
C ARG A 149 0.69 18.63 10.06
N GLY A 150 0.63 18.11 11.28
CA GLY A 150 0.69 16.68 11.57
C GLY A 150 -0.63 15.96 11.31
N PHE A 151 -0.55 14.79 10.71
CA PHE A 151 -1.65 13.88 10.45
C PHE A 151 -1.14 12.47 10.22
N VAL A 152 -2.07 11.52 10.16
CA VAL A 152 -1.82 10.12 9.73
C VAL A 152 -2.60 9.87 8.44
N ALA A 153 -1.93 9.32 7.44
CA ALA A 153 -2.56 8.76 6.24
C ALA A 153 -2.06 7.33 6.05
N VAL A 154 -2.92 6.45 5.55
CA VAL A 154 -2.60 5.03 5.41
C VAL A 154 -2.86 4.53 4.00
N LYS A 155 -2.17 3.48 3.61
CA LYS A 155 -2.49 2.70 2.42
C LYS A 155 -3.30 1.46 2.81
N PRO A 156 -4.11 0.91 1.89
CA PRO A 156 -4.93 -0.27 2.17
C PRO A 156 -4.12 -1.58 2.17
N ASN A 157 -4.81 -2.68 2.45
CA ASN A 157 -4.27 -4.02 2.39
C ASN A 157 -3.68 -4.35 1.01
N CYS A 158 -2.59 -5.14 1.00
CA CYS A 158 -1.90 -5.50 -0.22
C CYS A 158 -2.72 -6.41 -1.16
N SER A 159 -3.59 -7.26 -0.63
CA SER A 159 -4.33 -8.22 -1.44
C SER A 159 -5.34 -7.58 -2.39
N ILE A 160 -5.90 -6.43 -2.03
CA ILE A 160 -6.92 -5.76 -2.84
C ILE A 160 -6.36 -5.10 -4.11
N GLN A 161 -5.06 -4.88 -4.19
CA GLN A 161 -4.42 -4.21 -5.33
C GLN A 161 -4.56 -5.02 -6.64
N SER A 162 -4.74 -6.33 -6.54
CA SER A 162 -4.91 -7.19 -7.71
C SER A 162 -6.32 -7.15 -8.33
N TYR A 163 -7.32 -6.57 -7.64
CA TYR A 163 -8.69 -6.51 -8.18
C TYR A 163 -9.44 -5.20 -7.93
N ALA A 164 -9.19 -4.46 -6.85
CA ALA A 164 -9.91 -3.21 -6.59
C ALA A 164 -9.66 -2.13 -7.66
N PRO A 165 -8.42 -1.93 -8.17
CA PRO A 165 -8.20 -1.03 -9.31
C PRO A 165 -8.96 -1.44 -10.56
N VAL A 166 -9.05 -2.74 -10.83
CA VAL A 166 -9.77 -3.29 -11.98
C VAL A 166 -11.26 -2.97 -11.88
N LEU A 167 -11.88 -3.26 -10.74
CA LEU A 167 -13.29 -2.94 -10.51
C LEU A 167 -13.56 -1.43 -10.54
N THR A 168 -12.60 -0.61 -10.13
CA THR A 168 -12.68 0.85 -10.22
C THR A 168 -12.72 1.31 -11.68
N ALA A 169 -11.88 0.73 -12.54
CA ALA A 169 -11.90 1.02 -13.98
C ALA A 169 -13.24 0.66 -14.63
N TRP A 170 -13.95 -0.30 -14.05
CA TRP A 170 -15.24 -0.80 -14.55
C TRP A 170 -16.47 -0.22 -13.85
N LYS A 171 -16.30 0.83 -13.01
CA LYS A 171 -17.39 1.36 -12.19
C LYS A 171 -18.61 1.85 -13.00
N GLU A 172 -18.41 2.29 -14.25
CA GLU A 172 -19.52 2.75 -15.10
C GLU A 172 -20.49 1.60 -15.45
N PHE A 173 -20.03 0.35 -15.41
CA PHE A 173 -20.87 -0.83 -15.63
C PHE A 173 -21.53 -1.32 -14.33
N GLU A 174 -21.31 -0.64 -13.23
CA GLU A 174 -21.92 -0.89 -11.92
C GLU A 174 -21.76 -2.34 -11.45
N PRO A 175 -20.51 -2.79 -11.11
CA PRO A 175 -20.32 -4.07 -10.49
C PRO A 175 -21.07 -4.11 -9.15
N TYR A 176 -21.84 -5.19 -8.88
CA TYR A 176 -22.65 -5.27 -7.66
C TYR A 176 -22.47 -6.54 -6.84
N GLU A 177 -22.00 -7.66 -7.43
CA GLU A 177 -21.59 -8.85 -6.73
C GLU A 177 -20.22 -9.31 -7.22
N VAL A 178 -19.31 -9.57 -6.29
CA VAL A 178 -17.93 -9.96 -6.57
C VAL A 178 -17.53 -11.13 -5.70
N VAL A 179 -16.98 -12.17 -6.33
CA VAL A 179 -16.33 -13.29 -5.64
C VAL A 179 -14.86 -13.25 -6.00
N ALA A 180 -14.00 -13.15 -5.01
CA ALA A 180 -12.57 -13.13 -5.20
C ALA A 180 -11.88 -14.23 -4.39
N THR A 181 -10.90 -14.88 -4.99
CA THR A 181 -9.96 -15.75 -4.28
C THR A 181 -8.57 -15.17 -4.50
N THR A 182 -7.87 -14.87 -3.42
CA THR A 182 -6.51 -14.34 -3.50
C THR A 182 -5.50 -15.45 -3.19
N TYR A 183 -4.44 -15.49 -3.99
CA TYR A 183 -3.28 -16.38 -3.83
C TYR A 183 -2.12 -15.50 -3.40
N GLN A 184 -1.79 -15.54 -2.08
CA GLN A 184 -0.92 -14.54 -1.46
C GLN A 184 0.47 -15.06 -1.17
N ALA A 185 1.45 -14.28 -1.57
CA ALA A 185 2.87 -14.54 -1.40
C ALA A 185 3.32 -14.50 0.06
N ILE A 186 4.36 -15.23 0.39
CA ILE A 186 4.90 -15.35 1.75
C ILE A 186 5.54 -14.07 2.27
N SER A 187 6.04 -13.20 1.39
CA SER A 187 6.60 -11.89 1.80
C SER A 187 5.56 -10.98 2.43
N GLY A 188 4.26 -11.21 2.17
CA GLY A 188 3.18 -10.54 2.88
C GLY A 188 3.13 -10.83 4.38
N ALA A 189 3.73 -11.94 4.82
CA ALA A 189 3.94 -12.27 6.23
C ALA A 189 5.31 -11.81 6.77
N GLY A 190 6.07 -11.03 5.99
CA GLY A 190 7.42 -10.58 6.36
C GLY A 190 8.48 -11.69 6.31
N LYS A 191 8.24 -12.75 5.54
CA LYS A 191 9.07 -13.95 5.50
C LYS A 191 9.59 -14.24 4.10
N THR A 192 10.73 -14.91 4.06
CA THR A 192 11.29 -15.57 2.87
C THR A 192 11.16 -17.08 3.03
N PHE A 193 11.50 -17.86 2.00
CA PHE A 193 11.55 -19.32 2.13
C PHE A 193 12.61 -19.81 3.11
N LYS A 194 13.67 -19.03 3.34
CA LYS A 194 14.65 -19.32 4.38
C LYS A 194 14.04 -19.23 5.78
N ASP A 195 13.17 -18.23 6.00
CA ASP A 195 12.48 -18.03 7.28
C ASP A 195 11.32 -19.01 7.47
N TRP A 196 10.76 -19.50 6.37
CA TRP A 196 9.56 -20.35 6.36
C TRP A 196 9.66 -21.49 5.35
N PRO A 197 10.59 -22.45 5.59
CA PRO A 197 10.84 -23.55 4.64
C PRO A 197 9.63 -24.48 4.45
N GLU A 198 8.71 -24.56 5.42
CA GLU A 198 7.50 -25.38 5.35
C GLU A 198 6.51 -24.90 4.26
N MET A 199 6.70 -23.69 3.75
CA MET A 199 5.87 -23.18 2.65
C MET A 199 6.29 -23.73 1.28
N VAL A 200 7.47 -24.30 1.15
CA VAL A 200 7.88 -24.90 -0.12
C VAL A 200 6.94 -26.07 -0.47
N GLY A 201 6.23 -25.95 -1.60
CA GLY A 201 5.27 -26.95 -2.04
C GLY A 201 3.98 -27.04 -1.22
N ASN A 202 3.70 -26.05 -0.37
CA ASN A 202 2.55 -26.05 0.53
C ASN A 202 1.56 -24.92 0.22
N ILE A 203 0.29 -25.13 0.52
CA ILE A 203 -0.79 -24.14 0.44
C ILE A 203 -1.51 -24.12 1.79
N ILE A 204 -1.68 -22.92 2.37
CA ILE A 204 -2.43 -22.74 3.61
C ILE A 204 -3.73 -21.98 3.29
N PRO A 205 -4.93 -22.57 3.56
CA PRO A 205 -6.22 -21.97 3.19
C PRO A 205 -6.71 -20.90 4.16
N PHE A 206 -5.82 -20.31 4.94
CA PHE A 206 -6.15 -19.34 5.98
C PHE A 206 -5.03 -18.33 6.18
N ILE A 207 -5.41 -17.04 6.18
CA ILE A 207 -4.55 -15.93 6.56
C ILE A 207 -5.39 -15.07 7.53
N GLY A 208 -4.94 -14.96 8.77
CA GLY A 208 -5.71 -14.30 9.83
C GLY A 208 -6.14 -12.87 9.49
N GLY A 209 -7.44 -12.61 9.47
CA GLY A 209 -8.02 -11.30 9.21
C GLY A 209 -7.99 -10.81 7.76
N GLU A 210 -7.39 -11.53 6.83
CA GLU A 210 -7.24 -11.08 5.43
C GLU A 210 -8.57 -11.06 4.67
N GLU A 211 -9.44 -12.05 4.89
CA GLU A 211 -10.72 -12.12 4.17
C GLU A 211 -11.59 -10.90 4.49
N GLU A 212 -11.71 -10.54 5.75
CA GLU A 212 -12.46 -9.36 6.17
C GLU A 212 -11.88 -8.06 5.57
N LYS A 213 -10.58 -7.88 5.57
CA LYS A 213 -9.91 -6.74 4.94
C LYS A 213 -10.21 -6.69 3.43
N SER A 214 -10.12 -7.83 2.77
CA SER A 214 -10.33 -7.96 1.32
C SER A 214 -11.78 -7.68 0.91
N GLU A 215 -12.73 -7.95 1.79
CA GLU A 215 -14.15 -7.70 1.55
C GLU A 215 -14.57 -6.25 1.85
N LYS A 216 -13.97 -5.62 2.86
CA LYS A 216 -14.42 -4.33 3.39
C LYS A 216 -13.58 -3.13 2.96
N GLU A 217 -12.27 -3.28 2.85
CA GLU A 217 -11.40 -2.12 2.53
C GLU A 217 -11.70 -1.50 1.17
N PRO A 218 -12.01 -2.27 0.10
CA PRO A 218 -12.43 -1.66 -1.15
C PRO A 218 -13.65 -0.75 -1.01
N LEU A 219 -14.61 -1.11 -0.18
CA LEU A 219 -15.82 -0.30 0.06
C LEU A 219 -15.46 1.05 0.70
N ARG A 220 -14.51 1.09 1.61
CA ARG A 220 -14.03 2.35 2.18
C ARG A 220 -13.34 3.22 1.13
N ILE A 221 -12.52 2.62 0.27
CA ILE A 221 -11.84 3.34 -0.83
C ILE A 221 -12.85 3.92 -1.82
N TRP A 222 -13.95 3.23 -2.10
CA TRP A 222 -15.04 3.71 -2.96
C TRP A 222 -16.07 4.56 -2.22
N GLY A 223 -15.86 4.84 -0.94
CA GLY A 223 -16.70 5.69 -0.12
C GLY A 223 -16.56 7.18 -0.42
N HIS A 224 -17.08 7.98 0.45
CA HIS A 224 -17.05 9.44 0.34
C HIS A 224 -16.81 10.08 1.71
N ILE A 225 -16.43 11.35 1.71
CA ILE A 225 -16.31 12.14 2.94
C ILE A 225 -17.69 12.69 3.31
N ASP A 226 -18.15 12.41 4.53
CA ASP A 226 -19.24 13.12 5.17
C ASP A 226 -18.67 14.40 5.77
N GLU A 227 -18.90 15.52 5.12
CA GLU A 227 -18.33 16.82 5.53
C GLU A 227 -18.92 17.35 6.85
N GLU A 228 -20.14 16.95 7.23
CA GLU A 228 -20.74 17.33 8.49
C GLU A 228 -20.06 16.63 9.67
N LYS A 229 -19.78 15.34 9.51
CA LYS A 229 -19.13 14.52 10.54
C LYS A 229 -17.59 14.56 10.45
N GLY A 230 -17.03 14.93 9.32
CA GLY A 230 -15.60 14.91 9.08
C GLY A 230 -15.01 13.51 9.04
N GLU A 231 -15.73 12.58 8.44
CA GLU A 231 -15.33 11.17 8.38
C GLU A 231 -15.57 10.54 7.01
N ILE A 232 -14.84 9.46 6.73
CA ILE A 232 -15.04 8.64 5.53
C ILE A 232 -16.18 7.66 5.79
N VAL A 233 -17.20 7.69 4.92
CA VAL A 233 -18.32 6.74 4.93
C VAL A 233 -18.09 5.71 3.81
N PRO A 234 -18.01 4.41 4.13
CA PRO A 234 -17.85 3.37 3.13
C PRO A 234 -19.01 3.28 2.14
N ALA A 235 -18.72 2.88 0.91
CA ALA A 235 -19.76 2.48 -0.05
C ALA A 235 -20.49 1.23 0.44
N THR A 236 -21.71 1.02 -0.03
CA THR A 236 -22.54 -0.13 0.31
C THR A 236 -22.58 -1.19 -0.79
N SER A 237 -22.01 -0.90 -1.94
CA SER A 237 -21.93 -1.78 -3.11
C SER A 237 -20.56 -1.63 -3.79
N PRO A 238 -20.03 -2.68 -4.43
CA PRO A 238 -20.56 -4.05 -4.56
C PRO A 238 -20.47 -4.85 -3.26
N VAL A 239 -21.22 -5.95 -3.18
CA VAL A 239 -21.00 -7.00 -2.16
C VAL A 239 -19.81 -7.83 -2.60
N ILE A 240 -18.83 -7.99 -1.75
CA ILE A 240 -17.63 -8.78 -2.02
C ILE A 240 -17.53 -9.91 -1.02
N THR A 241 -17.35 -11.14 -1.51
CA THR A 241 -16.91 -12.27 -0.70
C THR A 241 -15.53 -12.71 -1.17
N CYS A 242 -14.65 -13.05 -0.24
CA CYS A 242 -13.27 -13.37 -0.54
C CYS A 242 -12.77 -14.59 0.23
N GLN A 243 -11.95 -15.41 -0.43
CA GLN A 243 -11.11 -16.40 0.23
C GLN A 243 -9.64 -16.00 0.01
N CYS A 244 -8.86 -16.03 1.08
CA CYS A 244 -7.44 -15.68 1.04
C CYS A 244 -6.58 -16.91 1.33
N ILE A 245 -5.76 -17.30 0.37
CA ILE A 245 -4.96 -18.51 0.40
C ILE A 245 -3.48 -18.13 0.36
N ARG A 246 -2.68 -18.66 1.29
CA ARG A 246 -1.23 -18.52 1.25
C ARG A 246 -0.65 -19.56 0.31
N VAL A 247 0.16 -19.11 -0.65
CA VAL A 247 0.78 -19.96 -1.68
C VAL A 247 2.32 -19.88 -1.62
N PRO A 248 3.03 -20.89 -2.15
CA PRO A 248 4.49 -20.94 -2.10
C PRO A 248 5.13 -20.03 -3.19
N VAL A 249 4.85 -18.75 -3.10
CA VAL A 249 5.35 -17.68 -3.96
C VAL A 249 6.03 -16.64 -3.08
N LEU A 250 7.21 -16.16 -3.47
CA LEU A 250 7.93 -15.18 -2.68
C LEU A 250 7.26 -13.80 -2.72
N ASN A 251 7.05 -13.25 -3.89
CA ASN A 251 6.41 -11.96 -4.13
C ASN A 251 5.34 -12.08 -5.21
N GLY A 252 4.27 -11.32 -5.07
CA GLY A 252 3.18 -11.26 -6.03
C GLY A 252 1.89 -11.90 -5.48
N HIS A 253 0.84 -11.08 -5.39
CA HIS A 253 -0.51 -11.53 -5.02
C HIS A 253 -1.35 -11.64 -6.29
N THR A 254 -1.89 -12.83 -6.53
CA THR A 254 -2.79 -13.10 -7.65
C THR A 254 -4.22 -13.20 -7.13
N ALA A 255 -5.20 -12.67 -7.86
CA ALA A 255 -6.61 -12.83 -7.55
C ALA A 255 -7.35 -13.47 -8.73
N ALA A 256 -8.18 -14.47 -8.45
CA ALA A 256 -9.16 -15.00 -9.37
C ALA A 256 -10.53 -14.43 -8.98
N VAL A 257 -11.17 -13.72 -9.91
CA VAL A 257 -12.32 -12.87 -9.60
C VAL A 257 -13.48 -13.15 -10.56
N PHE A 258 -14.69 -13.25 -9.98
CA PHE A 258 -15.97 -13.31 -10.70
C PHE A 258 -16.77 -12.06 -10.36
N VAL A 259 -17.43 -11.47 -11.35
CA VAL A 259 -18.15 -10.21 -11.19
C VAL A 259 -19.48 -10.21 -11.93
N LYS A 260 -20.50 -9.63 -11.30
CA LYS A 260 -21.80 -9.29 -11.92
C LYS A 260 -21.93 -7.79 -12.07
N PHE A 261 -22.42 -7.35 -13.22
CA PHE A 261 -22.66 -5.96 -13.54
C PHE A 261 -24.15 -5.66 -13.70
N LYS A 262 -24.58 -4.49 -13.28
CA LYS A 262 -25.95 -4.00 -13.59
C LYS A 262 -26.07 -3.57 -15.04
N LYS A 263 -24.99 -3.04 -15.63
CA LYS A 263 -24.91 -2.65 -17.03
C LYS A 263 -23.90 -3.56 -17.73
N GLN A 264 -24.38 -4.37 -18.67
CA GLN A 264 -23.53 -5.37 -19.30
C GLN A 264 -22.51 -4.75 -20.25
N PRO A 265 -21.21 -4.94 -20.00
CA PRO A 265 -20.15 -4.50 -20.92
C PRO A 265 -19.88 -5.56 -21.99
N THR A 266 -19.19 -5.13 -23.05
CA THR A 266 -18.49 -6.05 -23.93
C THR A 266 -17.08 -6.32 -23.42
N LYS A 267 -16.44 -7.40 -23.89
CA LYS A 267 -15.03 -7.69 -23.57
C LYS A 267 -14.11 -6.55 -23.99
N GLU A 268 -14.34 -5.99 -25.16
CA GLU A 268 -13.57 -4.86 -25.71
C GLU A 268 -13.68 -3.62 -24.82
N GLN A 269 -14.88 -3.33 -24.31
CA GLN A 269 -15.08 -2.22 -23.36
C GLN A 269 -14.34 -2.45 -22.06
N LEU A 270 -14.36 -3.67 -21.51
CA LEU A 270 -13.64 -4.03 -20.30
C LEU A 270 -12.13 -3.84 -20.45
N ILE A 271 -11.57 -4.33 -21.57
CA ILE A 271 -10.13 -4.18 -21.85
C ILE A 271 -9.78 -2.69 -22.03
N GLN A 272 -10.56 -1.97 -22.80
CA GLN A 272 -10.31 -0.55 -23.07
C GLN A 272 -10.27 0.28 -21.78
N LYS A 273 -11.21 0.05 -20.87
CA LYS A 273 -11.26 0.74 -19.57
C LYS A 273 -10.01 0.48 -18.74
N LEU A 274 -9.43 -0.71 -18.82
CA LEU A 274 -8.20 -1.04 -18.10
C LEU A 274 -6.99 -0.32 -18.70
N VAL A 275 -6.78 -0.44 -20.00
CA VAL A 275 -5.57 0.10 -20.65
C VAL A 275 -5.56 1.62 -20.72
N GLU A 276 -6.71 2.26 -20.73
CA GLU A 276 -6.87 3.72 -20.74
C GLU A 276 -6.95 4.34 -19.34
N TYR A 277 -7.02 3.53 -18.30
CA TYR A 277 -7.19 4.05 -16.93
C TYR A 277 -6.00 4.90 -16.50
N LYS A 278 -6.29 6.13 -16.15
CA LYS A 278 -5.32 7.08 -15.59
C LYS A 278 -5.92 7.74 -14.35
N GLY A 279 -5.09 7.88 -13.33
CA GLY A 279 -5.43 8.62 -12.13
C GLY A 279 -4.59 9.89 -11.97
N VAL A 280 -4.82 10.59 -10.88
CA VAL A 280 -4.07 11.81 -10.55
C VAL A 280 -2.55 11.60 -10.53
N PRO A 281 -2.01 10.47 -10.03
CA PRO A 281 -0.56 10.25 -10.08
C PRO A 281 0.03 10.27 -11.49
N GLN A 282 -0.68 9.73 -12.49
CA GLN A 282 -0.24 9.75 -13.89
C GLN A 282 -0.33 11.16 -14.48
N GLU A 283 -1.40 11.89 -14.16
CA GLU A 283 -1.58 13.28 -14.61
C GLU A 283 -0.49 14.21 -14.06
N LEU A 284 -0.10 14.00 -12.80
CA LEU A 284 0.94 14.79 -12.13
C LEU A 284 2.36 14.29 -12.38
N ASN A 285 2.54 13.18 -13.11
CA ASN A 285 3.85 12.54 -13.31
C ASN A 285 4.62 12.35 -11.99
N LEU A 286 3.95 11.80 -10.98
CA LEU A 286 4.61 11.55 -9.70
C LEU A 286 5.76 10.56 -9.87
N PRO A 287 6.87 10.72 -9.13
CA PRO A 287 8.10 9.94 -9.35
C PRO A 287 7.92 8.42 -9.35
N SER A 288 7.08 7.89 -8.45
CA SER A 288 6.82 6.45 -8.34
C SER A 288 5.56 6.00 -9.10
N ALA A 289 4.86 6.91 -9.76
CA ALA A 289 3.67 6.56 -10.51
C ALA A 289 4.01 5.71 -11.74
N PRO A 290 3.34 4.57 -11.95
CA PRO A 290 3.48 3.84 -13.20
C PRO A 290 2.98 4.70 -14.35
N LYS A 291 3.64 4.63 -15.48
CA LYS A 291 3.17 5.33 -16.71
C LYS A 291 1.88 4.71 -17.22
N GLN A 292 1.80 3.39 -17.17
CA GLN A 292 0.59 2.62 -17.39
C GLN A 292 0.22 1.89 -16.10
N PHE A 293 -0.91 2.23 -15.51
CA PHE A 293 -1.33 1.67 -14.24
C PHE A 293 -1.74 0.21 -14.37
N ILE A 294 -2.57 -0.11 -15.38
CA ILE A 294 -3.09 -1.46 -15.59
C ILE A 294 -2.75 -1.90 -17.01
N GLN A 295 -2.12 -3.08 -17.15
CA GLN A 295 -1.94 -3.73 -18.45
C GLN A 295 -2.88 -4.92 -18.59
N TYR A 296 -3.28 -5.21 -19.83
CA TYR A 296 -4.02 -6.41 -20.18
C TYR A 296 -3.15 -7.40 -20.94
N MET A 297 -3.21 -8.68 -20.56
CA MET A 297 -2.50 -9.79 -21.18
C MET A 297 -3.48 -10.63 -21.99
N GLU A 298 -3.21 -10.80 -23.28
CA GLU A 298 -4.07 -11.59 -24.17
C GLU A 298 -3.82 -13.10 -24.09
N GLU A 299 -2.62 -13.49 -23.68
CA GLU A 299 -2.22 -14.90 -23.60
C GLU A 299 -3.01 -15.63 -22.51
N ASP A 300 -3.48 -16.84 -22.83
CA ASP A 300 -4.30 -17.66 -21.94
C ASP A 300 -3.61 -18.05 -20.62
N ASN A 301 -2.29 -18.02 -20.59
CA ASN A 301 -1.49 -18.39 -19.40
C ASN A 301 -0.90 -17.18 -18.65
N ARG A 302 -1.42 -15.97 -18.89
CA ARG A 302 -0.93 -14.74 -18.22
C ARG A 302 -2.07 -14.01 -17.50
N PRO A 303 -1.80 -13.30 -16.39
CA PRO A 303 -0.47 -12.99 -15.84
C PRO A 303 0.15 -14.15 -15.05
N GLN A 304 1.47 -14.19 -15.06
CA GLN A 304 2.26 -15.10 -14.26
C GLN A 304 3.17 -14.30 -13.32
N VAL A 305 3.28 -14.74 -12.08
CA VAL A 305 4.10 -14.03 -11.07
C VAL A 305 5.53 -13.79 -11.57
N THR A 306 6.19 -14.83 -12.03
CA THR A 306 7.61 -14.75 -12.45
C THR A 306 7.86 -13.87 -13.68
N LEU A 307 6.82 -13.63 -14.48
CA LEU A 307 6.94 -12.85 -15.72
C LEU A 307 6.40 -11.41 -15.56
N ASP A 308 5.41 -11.21 -14.70
CA ASP A 308 4.59 -10.00 -14.73
C ASP A 308 4.60 -9.20 -13.42
N VAL A 309 5.13 -9.76 -12.33
CA VAL A 309 5.09 -9.10 -11.00
C VAL A 309 5.81 -7.74 -10.98
N ASP A 310 6.86 -7.60 -11.80
CA ASP A 310 7.67 -6.39 -11.86
C ASP A 310 7.21 -5.37 -12.91
N PHE A 311 6.02 -5.57 -13.49
CA PHE A 311 5.45 -4.60 -14.43
C PHE A 311 5.45 -3.19 -13.82
N GLU A 312 5.96 -2.19 -14.56
CA GLU A 312 6.14 -0.82 -14.07
C GLU A 312 6.90 -0.77 -12.73
N HIS A 313 7.99 -1.54 -12.63
CA HIS A 313 8.81 -1.68 -11.41
C HIS A 313 8.01 -2.15 -10.18
N GLY A 314 6.99 -2.96 -10.39
CA GLY A 314 6.11 -3.46 -9.33
C GLY A 314 4.99 -2.50 -8.91
N MET A 315 4.85 -1.37 -9.59
CA MET A 315 3.79 -0.39 -9.31
C MET A 315 2.56 -0.55 -10.21
N GLY A 316 2.66 -1.31 -11.29
CA GLY A 316 1.54 -1.60 -12.19
C GLY A 316 0.76 -2.84 -11.78
N ILE A 317 -0.43 -2.97 -12.35
CA ILE A 317 -1.33 -4.12 -12.18
C ILE A 317 -1.41 -4.86 -13.50
N SER A 318 -1.27 -6.18 -13.48
CA SER A 318 -1.40 -7.03 -14.67
C SER A 318 -2.69 -7.81 -14.61
N VAL A 319 -3.50 -7.72 -15.67
CA VAL A 319 -4.80 -8.40 -15.77
C VAL A 319 -4.81 -9.27 -17.02
N GLY A 320 -5.35 -10.46 -16.88
CA GLY A 320 -5.58 -11.36 -18.00
C GLY A 320 -6.82 -12.22 -17.79
N ARG A 321 -7.08 -13.10 -18.72
CA ARG A 321 -8.17 -14.06 -18.59
C ARG A 321 -9.55 -13.44 -18.44
N ILE A 322 -9.78 -12.27 -19.03
CA ILE A 322 -11.12 -11.67 -19.09
C ILE A 322 -11.97 -12.50 -20.05
N ARG A 323 -13.03 -13.11 -19.52
CA ARG A 323 -13.94 -13.95 -20.27
C ARG A 323 -15.31 -14.04 -19.60
N GLU A 324 -16.33 -14.34 -20.41
CA GLU A 324 -17.67 -14.57 -19.90
C GLU A 324 -17.71 -15.77 -18.95
N ASP A 325 -18.60 -15.69 -17.96
CA ASP A 325 -18.81 -16.74 -16.97
C ASP A 325 -20.24 -17.31 -17.05
N SER A 326 -20.37 -18.58 -16.72
CA SER A 326 -21.67 -19.27 -16.79
C SER A 326 -22.60 -19.00 -15.60
N VAL A 327 -22.05 -18.54 -14.48
CA VAL A 327 -22.80 -18.23 -13.23
C VAL A 327 -22.84 -16.73 -12.96
N TYR A 328 -21.68 -16.10 -13.08
CA TYR A 328 -21.53 -14.64 -13.04
C TYR A 328 -21.52 -14.10 -14.46
N ASP A 329 -21.38 -12.79 -14.61
CA ASP A 329 -21.32 -12.20 -15.95
C ASP A 329 -19.93 -12.34 -16.57
N TRP A 330 -18.89 -12.01 -15.79
CA TRP A 330 -17.49 -11.99 -16.22
C TRP A 330 -16.57 -12.55 -15.14
N LYS A 331 -15.38 -12.99 -15.56
CA LYS A 331 -14.30 -13.41 -14.67
C LYS A 331 -12.95 -12.99 -15.24
N PHE A 332 -11.98 -12.79 -14.36
CA PHE A 332 -10.62 -12.40 -14.72
C PHE A 332 -9.60 -12.84 -13.67
N VAL A 333 -8.33 -12.70 -14.00
CA VAL A 333 -7.21 -12.89 -13.09
C VAL A 333 -6.40 -11.59 -13.04
N GLY A 334 -6.12 -11.10 -11.84
CA GLY A 334 -5.29 -9.93 -11.59
C GLY A 334 -4.05 -10.27 -10.79
N LEU A 335 -2.97 -9.52 -10.99
CA LEU A 335 -1.69 -9.68 -10.30
C LEU A 335 -1.12 -8.31 -9.91
N SER A 336 -0.65 -8.21 -8.68
CA SER A 336 0.08 -7.03 -8.19
C SER A 336 1.28 -7.45 -7.33
N HIS A 337 2.29 -6.59 -7.27
CA HIS A 337 3.43 -6.81 -6.37
C HIS A 337 3.04 -6.38 -4.95
N ASN A 338 2.97 -7.35 -4.04
CA ASN A 338 2.45 -7.13 -2.69
C ASN A 338 3.34 -6.27 -1.78
N THR A 339 4.66 -6.24 -1.99
CA THR A 339 5.57 -5.45 -1.16
C THR A 339 5.94 -4.10 -1.79
N VAL A 340 5.68 -3.92 -3.07
CA VAL A 340 5.88 -2.65 -3.78
C VAL A 340 4.53 -1.92 -3.89
N ARG A 341 3.72 -2.15 -4.92
CA ARG A 341 2.38 -1.51 -5.03
C ARG A 341 1.56 -1.73 -3.77
N GLY A 342 1.53 -2.94 -3.28
CA GLY A 342 0.70 -3.37 -2.15
C GLY A 342 1.19 -2.93 -0.77
N ALA A 343 2.41 -2.41 -0.66
CA ALA A 343 2.99 -2.02 0.62
C ALA A 343 3.80 -0.73 0.51
N ALA A 344 5.12 -0.79 0.68
CA ALA A 344 5.97 0.39 0.76
C ALA A 344 5.89 1.29 -0.49
N GLY A 345 5.84 0.71 -1.69
CA GLY A 345 5.72 1.50 -2.92
C GLY A 345 4.41 2.28 -3.00
N GLY A 346 3.31 1.68 -2.58
CA GLY A 346 2.01 2.37 -2.47
C GLY A 346 2.04 3.52 -1.46
N ALA A 347 2.70 3.31 -0.32
CA ALA A 347 2.87 4.37 0.68
C ALA A 347 3.77 5.52 0.19
N VAL A 348 4.85 5.20 -0.52
CA VAL A 348 5.70 6.22 -1.15
C VAL A 348 4.90 7.05 -2.14
N LEU A 349 4.09 6.43 -2.99
CA LEU A 349 3.23 7.14 -3.93
C LEU A 349 2.20 8.02 -3.21
N CYS A 350 1.63 7.56 -2.09
CA CYS A 350 0.77 8.38 -1.23
C CYS A 350 1.50 9.63 -0.72
N ALA A 351 2.73 9.49 -0.26
CA ALA A 351 3.54 10.62 0.22
C ALA A 351 3.87 11.60 -0.91
N GLU A 352 4.15 11.11 -2.11
CA GLU A 352 4.36 11.94 -3.29
C GLU A 352 3.10 12.75 -3.63
N LEU A 353 1.93 12.11 -3.59
CA LEU A 353 0.65 12.78 -3.80
C LEU A 353 0.41 13.85 -2.72
N LEU A 354 0.63 13.52 -1.45
CA LEU A 354 0.47 14.45 -0.34
C LEU A 354 1.41 15.66 -0.45
N LYS A 355 2.65 15.44 -0.89
CA LYS A 355 3.59 16.53 -1.17
C LYS A 355 3.10 17.39 -2.34
N ALA A 356 2.69 16.78 -3.44
CA ALA A 356 2.21 17.49 -4.62
C ALA A 356 0.97 18.34 -4.33
N GLN A 357 0.12 17.89 -3.41
CA GLN A 357 -1.09 18.59 -3.00
C GLN A 357 -0.89 19.56 -1.82
N GLY A 358 0.33 19.70 -1.34
CA GLY A 358 0.68 20.66 -0.29
C GLY A 358 0.42 20.23 1.16
N TYR A 359 0.06 18.97 1.40
CA TYR A 359 -0.12 18.44 2.76
C TYR A 359 1.20 18.14 3.47
N ILE A 360 2.19 17.67 2.73
CA ILE A 360 3.55 17.43 3.25
C ILE A 360 4.47 18.52 2.73
N THR A 361 5.05 19.26 3.65
CA THR A 361 5.97 20.35 3.37
C THR A 361 7.23 20.24 4.23
N LYS A 362 8.23 21.03 3.94
CA LYS A 362 9.42 21.15 4.80
C LYS A 362 9.02 21.73 6.16
N LYS A 363 9.60 21.21 7.24
CA LYS A 363 9.44 21.69 8.61
C LYS A 363 10.16 23.01 8.85
#